data_f445dc67834fe97ec22db25d526e8991
#
_entry.id   f445dc67834fe97ec22db25d526e8991
#
_cell.length_a   1.000
_cell.length_b   1.000
_cell.length_c   1.000
_cell.angle_alpha   90.00
_cell.angle_beta   90.00
_cell.angle_gamma   90.00
#
_symmetry.space_group_name_H-M   'P 1'
#
loop_
_entity.id
_entity.type
_entity.pdbx_description
1 polymer ?
#
loop_
_entity_poly.entity_id
_entity_poly.type
_entity_poly.pdbx_seq_one_letter_code
_entity_poly.pdbx_strand_id
1 'polypeptide(L)'
;MKMPYISRSQFAAMLNKLFGWGKKKAAPEAVTPSIRFGRYSDNNKTVEKTRYWTDADNLFKEKKYQESILTFFNYLRDDALQNVTAVRKGDALEFEFYQGSKVVRGRCDAASLHAEVTLARMPQAAVPVMRRLLEQNFNLYYSRYALHNDTLCMRFDSDIESANPNKLYYSFKELATRADKQDDLLVQDFTSLQPVDTAHIETIPDTEKEIKYKYLQQWIHETMTLIEPLDAEKFNGGIAHLLLNLAYRIDYLIVPEGRLLYDLEDLVAKYFAKDEKPVPEKNKAMMAAFKQIAAKTREEVFPFLFRSKHTFAITMPQTQKTIADTIYGANQNMFWY
;
A
#
# COMPACT_ATOMS: atom_id res chain seq x y z
N MET A 1 -39.66 22.43 -12.80
CA MET A 1 -39.90 21.48 -11.71
C MET A 1 -38.86 21.80 -10.60
N LYS A 2 -39.33 22.43 -9.49
CA LYS A 2 -38.42 22.91 -8.42
C LYS A 2 -37.97 21.70 -7.62
N MET A 3 -36.66 21.51 -7.51
CA MET A 3 -36.09 20.51 -6.61
C MET A 3 -36.45 20.82 -5.15
N PRO A 4 -36.73 19.81 -4.30
CA PRO A 4 -36.95 20.02 -2.89
C PRO A 4 -35.64 20.52 -2.24
N TYR A 5 -35.73 21.66 -1.59
CA TYR A 5 -34.67 22.31 -0.83
C TYR A 5 -34.39 21.46 0.41
N ILE A 6 -33.25 20.80 0.44
CA ILE A 6 -32.80 20.07 1.65
C ILE A 6 -32.39 21.12 2.69
N SER A 7 -33.08 21.18 3.81
CA SER A 7 -32.79 22.13 4.87
C SER A 7 -31.38 21.84 5.48
N ARG A 8 -30.74 22.90 6.03
CA ARG A 8 -29.48 22.78 6.75
C ARG A 8 -29.50 21.69 7.84
N SER A 9 -30.65 21.48 8.48
CA SER A 9 -30.83 20.44 9.49
C SER A 9 -30.84 19.02 8.91
N GLN A 10 -31.42 18.85 7.73
CA GLN A 10 -31.45 17.55 7.03
C GLN A 10 -30.09 17.18 6.48
N PHE A 11 -29.31 18.15 5.97
CA PHE A 11 -27.96 17.95 5.51
C PHE A 11 -26.99 17.67 6.68
N ALA A 12 -27.13 18.41 7.80
CA ALA A 12 -26.36 18.12 9.02
C ALA A 12 -26.69 16.73 9.61
N ALA A 13 -27.97 16.30 9.54
CA ALA A 13 -28.38 14.96 9.96
C ALA A 13 -27.81 13.86 9.03
N MET A 14 -27.72 14.15 7.74
CA MET A 14 -27.11 13.24 6.75
C MET A 14 -25.58 13.13 6.94
N LEU A 15 -24.89 14.24 7.17
CA LEU A 15 -23.46 14.26 7.51
C LEU A 15 -23.19 13.58 8.86
N ASN A 16 -24.02 13.81 9.87
CA ASN A 16 -23.92 13.10 11.15
C ASN A 16 -24.15 11.60 11.01
N LYS A 17 -24.98 11.17 10.08
CA LYS A 17 -25.22 9.76 9.76
C LYS A 17 -24.08 9.14 8.97
N LEU A 18 -23.44 9.90 8.07
CA LEU A 18 -22.29 9.47 7.24
C LEU A 18 -20.97 9.46 8.03
N PHE A 19 -20.77 10.43 8.94
CA PHE A 19 -19.52 10.58 9.67
C PHE A 19 -19.60 10.18 11.14
N GLY A 20 -20.76 9.73 11.64
CA GLY A 20 -20.93 9.23 12.98
C GLY A 20 -20.72 10.25 14.12
N TRP A 21 -20.81 11.55 13.85
CA TRP A 21 -20.61 12.65 14.82
C TRP A 21 -21.83 12.93 15.72
N GLY A 22 -22.70 11.97 15.91
CA GLY A 22 -23.76 12.07 16.90
C GLY A 22 -23.26 11.57 18.26
N LYS A 23 -23.37 12.38 19.34
CA LYS A 23 -23.12 11.95 20.71
C LYS A 23 -24.00 10.71 21.05
N LYS A 24 -23.46 9.51 20.85
CA LYS A 24 -24.07 8.30 21.41
C LYS A 24 -23.80 8.30 22.91
N LYS A 25 -24.83 8.08 23.72
CA LYS A 25 -24.70 7.77 25.16
C LYS A 25 -23.72 6.64 25.32
N ALA A 26 -22.79 6.79 26.25
CA ALA A 26 -21.80 5.78 26.59
C ALA A 26 -22.51 4.44 26.90
N ALA A 27 -22.30 3.46 26.03
CA ALA A 27 -22.51 2.06 26.38
C ALA A 27 -21.35 1.61 27.29
N PRO A 28 -21.55 0.61 28.17
CA PRO A 28 -20.48 0.13 29.05
C PRO A 28 -19.26 -0.24 28.24
N GLU A 29 -18.09 0.12 28.76
CA GLU A 29 -16.79 -0.15 28.15
C GLU A 29 -16.62 -1.65 27.83
N ALA A 30 -17.03 -2.05 26.65
CA ALA A 30 -16.49 -3.25 26.06
C ALA A 30 -14.99 -2.96 25.85
N VAL A 31 -14.12 -3.82 26.36
CA VAL A 31 -12.69 -3.78 26.12
C VAL A 31 -12.51 -3.77 24.60
N THR A 32 -12.37 -2.58 24.05
CA THR A 32 -12.12 -2.42 22.61
C THR A 32 -10.70 -2.90 22.37
N PRO A 33 -10.49 -3.91 21.51
CA PRO A 33 -9.14 -4.31 21.17
C PRO A 33 -8.38 -3.10 20.63
N SER A 34 -7.10 -2.96 20.98
CA SER A 34 -6.21 -1.92 20.44
C SER A 34 -6.00 -2.19 18.95
N ILE A 35 -6.88 -1.66 18.12
CA ILE A 35 -6.80 -1.81 16.66
C ILE A 35 -5.96 -0.67 16.13
N ARG A 36 -4.88 -0.99 15.40
CA ARG A 36 -4.11 -0.01 14.66
C ARG A 36 -4.84 0.29 13.34
N PHE A 37 -5.27 1.55 13.17
CA PHE A 37 -5.87 2.03 11.93
C PHE A 37 -4.83 2.73 11.05
N GLY A 38 -5.02 2.59 9.74
CA GLY A 38 -4.24 3.27 8.73
C GLY A 38 -3.00 2.51 8.28
N ARG A 39 -2.75 2.60 6.96
CA ARG A 39 -1.53 2.07 6.37
C ARG A 39 -0.31 2.85 6.82
N TYR A 40 0.83 2.18 6.79
CA TYR A 40 2.12 2.81 7.05
C TYR A 40 2.37 3.99 6.09
N SER A 41 2.90 5.07 6.66
CA SER A 41 3.36 6.24 5.90
C SER A 41 4.80 6.56 6.31
N ASP A 42 5.69 6.67 5.36
CA ASP A 42 7.09 7.07 5.56
C ASP A 42 7.30 8.60 5.49
N ASN A 43 6.22 9.36 5.28
CA ASN A 43 6.29 10.82 5.12
C ASN A 43 6.19 11.61 6.44
N ASN A 44 5.83 10.95 7.54
CA ASN A 44 5.71 11.59 8.86
C ASN A 44 7.05 11.53 9.62
N LYS A 45 8.12 11.92 8.97
CA LYS A 45 9.45 11.93 9.58
C LYS A 45 9.62 13.15 10.47
N THR A 46 10.24 12.96 11.62
CA THR A 46 10.63 14.06 12.50
C THR A 46 11.70 14.94 11.82
N VAL A 47 11.89 16.16 12.34
CA VAL A 47 12.95 17.06 11.86
C VAL A 47 14.32 16.41 11.97
N GLU A 48 14.55 15.62 13.03
CA GLU A 48 15.80 14.88 13.23
C GLU A 48 15.99 13.80 12.13
N LYS A 49 14.98 13.01 11.83
CA LYS A 49 15.06 12.02 10.74
C LYS A 49 15.30 12.71 9.39
N THR A 50 14.70 13.86 9.14
CA THR A 50 14.92 14.62 7.90
C THR A 50 16.37 15.12 7.78
N ARG A 51 17.04 15.43 8.89
CA ARG A 51 18.46 15.81 8.89
C ARG A 51 19.35 14.66 8.37
N TYR A 52 19.07 13.41 8.73
CA TYR A 52 19.84 12.27 8.20
C TYR A 52 19.82 12.21 6.68
N TRP A 53 18.75 12.64 6.02
CA TRP A 53 18.74 12.74 4.56
C TRP A 53 19.76 13.75 4.04
N THR A 54 19.77 14.95 4.63
CA THR A 54 20.71 16.01 4.24
C THR A 54 22.16 15.60 4.54
N ASP A 55 22.39 14.98 5.69
CA ASP A 55 23.72 14.51 6.08
C ASP A 55 24.21 13.39 5.15
N ALA A 56 23.34 12.47 4.78
CA ALA A 56 23.66 11.40 3.81
C ALA A 56 24.06 11.99 2.45
N ASP A 57 23.32 12.99 1.95
CA ASP A 57 23.64 13.65 0.68
C ASP A 57 24.98 14.41 0.73
N ASN A 58 25.28 15.08 1.85
CA ASN A 58 26.56 15.76 2.06
C ASN A 58 27.73 14.75 2.12
N LEU A 59 27.60 13.67 2.87
CA LEU A 59 28.59 12.60 2.94
C LEU A 59 28.85 11.98 1.56
N PHE A 60 27.80 11.81 0.76
CA PHE A 60 27.93 11.32 -0.61
C PHE A 60 28.77 12.27 -1.48
N LYS A 61 28.50 13.57 -1.42
CA LYS A 61 29.28 14.62 -2.11
C LYS A 61 30.75 14.64 -1.68
N GLU A 62 31.01 14.34 -0.40
CA GLU A 62 32.35 14.17 0.15
C GLU A 62 33.03 12.84 -0.22
N LYS A 63 32.38 12.00 -1.03
CA LYS A 63 32.83 10.65 -1.42
C LYS A 63 32.97 9.67 -0.24
N LYS A 64 32.31 9.92 0.87
CA LYS A 64 32.20 9.06 2.04
C LYS A 64 30.99 8.12 1.86
N TYR A 65 31.07 7.24 0.86
CA TYR A 65 29.92 6.52 0.34
C TYR A 65 29.27 5.59 1.37
N GLN A 66 30.07 4.79 2.10
CA GLN A 66 29.52 3.87 3.10
C GLN A 66 28.89 4.61 4.30
N GLU A 67 29.48 5.73 4.73
CA GLU A 67 28.91 6.60 5.77
C GLU A 67 27.59 7.22 5.27
N SER A 68 27.54 7.66 4.02
CA SER A 68 26.34 8.17 3.39
C SER A 68 25.21 7.12 3.41
N ILE A 69 25.50 5.88 3.00
CA ILE A 69 24.54 4.79 2.99
C ILE A 69 24.06 4.44 4.41
N LEU A 70 24.96 4.38 5.39
CA LEU A 70 24.58 4.12 6.78
C LEU A 70 23.67 5.23 7.33
N THR A 71 23.98 6.48 7.03
CA THR A 71 23.19 7.65 7.42
C THR A 71 21.82 7.65 6.72
N PHE A 72 21.77 7.24 5.45
CA PHE A 72 20.53 7.03 4.72
C PHE A 72 19.65 5.96 5.37
N PHE A 73 20.20 4.86 5.87
CA PHE A 73 19.43 3.88 6.62
C PHE A 73 18.90 4.42 7.96
N ASN A 74 19.60 5.36 8.60
CA ASN A 74 19.07 6.06 9.78
C ASN A 74 17.87 6.94 9.44
N TYR A 75 17.84 7.52 8.23
CA TYR A 75 16.65 8.22 7.72
C TYR A 75 15.47 7.26 7.51
N LEU A 76 15.70 6.07 6.94
CA LEU A 76 14.64 5.09 6.67
C LEU A 76 14.11 4.42 7.95
N ARG A 77 14.97 4.26 8.98
CA ARG A 77 14.62 3.51 10.18
C ARG A 77 13.45 4.14 10.94
N ASP A 78 12.45 3.34 11.21
CA ASP A 78 11.42 3.62 12.20
C ASP A 78 11.77 2.86 13.48
N ASP A 79 12.13 3.61 14.54
CA ASP A 79 12.63 3.02 15.78
C ASP A 79 11.52 2.27 16.55
N ALA A 80 10.24 2.59 16.31
CA ALA A 80 9.12 1.87 16.90
C ALA A 80 8.84 0.54 16.19
N LEU A 81 8.99 0.51 14.86
CA LEU A 81 8.76 -0.68 14.06
C LEU A 81 9.98 -1.59 13.96
N GLN A 82 11.19 -1.06 14.22
CA GLN A 82 12.44 -1.80 14.01
C GLN A 82 12.49 -2.42 12.59
N ASN A 83 12.21 -1.58 11.60
CA ASN A 83 12.01 -2.00 10.20
C ASN A 83 13.31 -2.05 9.39
N VAL A 84 14.41 -1.48 9.90
CA VAL A 84 15.71 -1.38 9.21
C VAL A 84 16.84 -1.69 10.17
N THR A 85 17.75 -2.56 9.77
CA THR A 85 19.04 -2.79 10.40
C THR A 85 20.17 -2.55 9.40
N ALA A 86 21.27 -1.92 9.85
CA ALA A 86 22.48 -1.75 9.06
C ALA A 86 23.68 -1.83 10.00
N VAL A 87 24.63 -2.72 9.69
CA VAL A 87 25.76 -3.03 10.56
C VAL A 87 27.04 -3.17 9.74
N ARG A 88 28.12 -2.57 10.20
CA ARG A 88 29.45 -2.80 9.61
C ARG A 88 29.98 -4.19 9.98
N LYS A 89 30.42 -4.92 8.96
CA LYS A 89 31.13 -6.19 9.10
C LYS A 89 32.45 -6.12 8.33
N GLY A 90 33.55 -5.86 9.04
CA GLY A 90 34.84 -5.56 8.42
C GLY A 90 34.74 -4.33 7.53
N ASP A 91 35.16 -4.45 6.28
CA ASP A 91 35.18 -3.36 5.30
C ASP A 91 33.82 -3.19 4.55
N ALA A 92 32.82 -3.99 4.90
CA ALA A 92 31.52 -3.95 4.27
C ALA A 92 30.43 -3.51 5.26
N LEU A 93 29.36 -2.92 4.72
CA LEU A 93 28.11 -2.64 5.41
C LEU A 93 27.08 -3.69 4.98
N GLU A 94 26.54 -4.46 5.90
CA GLU A 94 25.39 -5.33 5.67
C GLU A 94 24.13 -4.66 6.18
N PHE A 95 23.04 -4.82 5.46
CA PHE A 95 21.76 -4.23 5.82
C PHE A 95 20.59 -5.16 5.53
N GLU A 96 19.54 -4.96 6.29
CA GLU A 96 18.27 -5.66 6.15
C GLU A 96 17.12 -4.68 6.44
N PHE A 97 16.06 -4.71 5.63
CA PHE A 97 14.85 -3.97 5.91
C PHE A 97 13.61 -4.74 5.47
N TYR A 98 12.51 -4.46 6.16
CA TYR A 98 11.25 -5.18 6.02
C TYR A 98 10.26 -4.38 5.19
N GLN A 99 9.53 -5.07 4.32
CA GLN A 99 8.42 -4.50 3.58
C GLN A 99 7.33 -5.54 3.44
N GLY A 100 6.18 -5.32 4.15
CA GLY A 100 5.08 -6.26 4.12
C GLY A 100 5.50 -7.67 4.51
N SER A 101 5.29 -8.63 3.61
CA SER A 101 5.68 -10.02 3.78
C SER A 101 7.18 -10.28 3.50
N LYS A 102 7.93 -9.30 3.01
CA LYS A 102 9.30 -9.50 2.51
C LYS A 102 10.40 -8.82 3.31
N VAL A 103 11.59 -9.41 3.21
CA VAL A 103 12.82 -8.86 3.78
C VAL A 103 13.82 -8.64 2.65
N VAL A 104 14.21 -7.39 2.46
CA VAL A 104 15.31 -7.04 1.56
C VAL A 104 16.62 -7.14 2.33
N ARG A 105 17.55 -7.89 1.82
CA ARG A 105 18.91 -8.05 2.37
C ARG A 105 19.91 -7.50 1.39
N GLY A 106 20.94 -6.87 1.90
CA GLY A 106 21.96 -6.33 1.03
C GLY A 106 23.29 -6.09 1.72
N ARG A 107 24.27 -5.80 0.87
CA ARG A 107 25.65 -5.51 1.26
C ARG A 107 26.21 -4.40 0.38
N CYS A 108 26.99 -3.52 0.96
CA CYS A 108 27.86 -2.66 0.18
C CYS A 108 29.30 -2.75 0.69
N ASP A 109 30.24 -2.63 -0.24
CA ASP A 109 31.67 -2.54 0.02
C ASP A 109 32.24 -1.25 -0.59
N ALA A 110 33.55 -1.20 -0.83
CA ALA A 110 34.21 -0.02 -1.40
C ALA A 110 33.88 0.21 -2.90
N ALA A 111 33.37 -0.80 -3.61
CA ALA A 111 33.16 -0.74 -5.05
C ALA A 111 31.67 -0.76 -5.43
N SER A 112 30.85 -1.54 -4.72
CA SER A 112 29.50 -1.88 -5.15
C SER A 112 28.51 -1.96 -3.99
N LEU A 113 27.22 -1.81 -4.35
CA LEU A 113 26.08 -2.08 -3.51
C LEU A 113 25.19 -3.12 -4.18
N HIS A 114 24.76 -4.07 -3.41
CA HIS A 114 23.94 -5.19 -3.79
C HIS A 114 22.73 -5.28 -2.85
N ALA A 115 21.52 -5.40 -3.35
CA ALA A 115 20.32 -5.69 -2.57
C ALA A 115 19.48 -6.76 -3.26
N GLU A 116 18.93 -7.67 -2.47
CA GLU A 116 18.14 -8.79 -2.96
C GLU A 116 16.97 -9.08 -2.03
N VAL A 117 15.87 -9.51 -2.60
CA VAL A 117 14.69 -10.02 -1.90
C VAL A 117 14.24 -11.31 -2.53
N THR A 118 14.07 -12.35 -1.72
CA THR A 118 13.59 -13.65 -2.16
C THR A 118 12.06 -13.63 -2.29
N LEU A 119 11.54 -14.10 -3.43
CA LEU A 119 10.10 -14.15 -3.70
C LEU A 119 9.50 -15.52 -3.40
N ALA A 120 10.08 -16.57 -3.99
CA ALA A 120 9.60 -17.94 -3.88
C ALA A 120 10.71 -18.93 -4.23
N ARG A 121 10.55 -20.20 -3.85
CA ARG A 121 11.35 -21.31 -4.41
C ARG A 121 10.65 -21.90 -5.61
N MET A 122 11.41 -22.18 -6.65
CA MET A 122 10.98 -22.83 -7.89
C MET A 122 11.84 -24.11 -8.10
N PRO A 123 11.51 -25.22 -7.42
CA PRO A 123 12.34 -26.44 -7.46
C PRO A 123 12.50 -27.04 -8.87
N GLN A 124 11.53 -26.77 -9.75
CA GLN A 124 11.57 -27.12 -11.15
C GLN A 124 11.28 -25.91 -12.02
N ALA A 125 12.12 -25.67 -13.02
CA ALA A 125 11.93 -24.56 -13.95
C ALA A 125 10.56 -24.65 -14.66
N ALA A 126 9.77 -23.60 -14.52
CA ALA A 126 8.43 -23.49 -15.11
C ALA A 126 8.38 -22.34 -16.13
N VAL A 127 8.20 -22.69 -17.41
CA VAL A 127 8.14 -21.69 -18.50
C VAL A 127 7.08 -20.62 -18.27
N PRO A 128 5.86 -20.93 -17.81
CA PRO A 128 4.86 -19.88 -17.54
C PRO A 128 5.31 -18.87 -16.48
N VAL A 129 5.98 -19.33 -15.41
CA VAL A 129 6.54 -18.45 -14.38
C VAL A 129 7.61 -17.55 -14.97
N MET A 130 8.57 -18.12 -15.71
CA MET A 130 9.67 -17.37 -16.33
C MET A 130 9.15 -16.32 -17.30
N ARG A 131 8.17 -16.65 -18.12
CA ARG A 131 7.52 -15.70 -19.04
C ARG A 131 6.88 -14.54 -18.28
N ARG A 132 6.11 -14.84 -17.23
CA ARG A 132 5.48 -13.82 -16.37
C ARG A 132 6.50 -12.85 -15.79
N LEU A 133 7.63 -13.36 -15.29
CA LEU A 133 8.68 -12.53 -14.71
C LEU A 133 9.38 -11.67 -15.76
N LEU A 134 9.65 -12.22 -16.95
CA LEU A 134 10.24 -11.45 -18.04
C LEU A 134 9.32 -10.32 -18.52
N GLU A 135 8.03 -10.56 -18.62
CA GLU A 135 7.03 -9.53 -18.95
C GLU A 135 7.01 -8.42 -17.90
N GLN A 136 7.12 -8.77 -16.62
CA GLN A 136 7.12 -7.79 -15.53
C GLN A 136 8.41 -6.95 -15.48
N ASN A 137 9.55 -7.45 -15.95
CA ASN A 137 10.79 -6.67 -16.01
C ASN A 137 10.67 -5.40 -16.85
N PHE A 138 9.77 -5.37 -17.84
CA PHE A 138 9.49 -4.15 -18.62
C PHE A 138 8.92 -2.98 -17.77
N ASN A 139 8.38 -3.28 -16.61
CA ASN A 139 7.76 -2.30 -15.71
C ASN A 139 8.68 -1.88 -14.56
N LEU A 140 9.94 -2.32 -14.57
CA LEU A 140 10.94 -2.02 -13.54
C LEU A 140 11.97 -1.01 -14.07
N TYR A 141 12.38 -0.06 -13.21
CA TYR A 141 13.34 0.97 -13.56
C TYR A 141 14.72 0.71 -12.97
N TYR A 142 14.79 0.16 -11.77
CA TYR A 142 16.02 -0.01 -10.98
C TYR A 142 16.35 -1.47 -10.71
N SER A 143 15.32 -2.25 -10.42
CA SER A 143 15.45 -3.65 -10.03
C SER A 143 15.15 -4.59 -11.19
N ARG A 144 15.45 -5.86 -10.99
CA ARG A 144 15.16 -6.93 -11.96
C ARG A 144 14.80 -8.23 -11.24
N TYR A 145 13.98 -9.03 -11.87
CA TYR A 145 13.79 -10.42 -11.47
C TYR A 145 15.00 -11.24 -11.84
N ALA A 146 15.38 -12.15 -10.97
CA ALA A 146 16.48 -13.06 -11.17
C ALA A 146 16.13 -14.47 -10.65
N LEU A 147 16.80 -15.47 -11.18
CA LEU A 147 16.76 -16.84 -10.71
C LEU A 147 18.18 -17.22 -10.28
N HIS A 148 18.31 -17.62 -9.02
CA HIS A 148 19.55 -18.16 -8.47
C HIS A 148 19.28 -19.56 -7.96
N ASN A 149 19.83 -20.57 -8.65
CA ASN A 149 19.51 -21.99 -8.43
C ASN A 149 17.98 -22.21 -8.55
N ASP A 150 17.33 -22.63 -7.46
CA ASP A 150 15.89 -22.84 -7.35
C ASP A 150 15.12 -21.66 -6.74
N THR A 151 15.79 -20.52 -6.53
CA THR A 151 15.23 -19.37 -5.83
C THR A 151 14.92 -18.22 -6.79
N LEU A 152 13.65 -17.83 -6.87
CA LEU A 152 13.22 -16.61 -7.53
C LEU A 152 13.45 -15.43 -6.61
N CYS A 153 14.10 -14.39 -7.12
CA CYS A 153 14.35 -13.18 -6.36
C CYS A 153 14.20 -11.93 -7.23
N MET A 154 14.14 -10.78 -6.58
CA MET A 154 14.37 -9.48 -7.20
C MET A 154 15.69 -8.91 -6.69
N ARG A 155 16.43 -8.21 -7.56
CA ARG A 155 17.74 -7.67 -7.26
C ARG A 155 17.89 -6.24 -7.73
N PHE A 156 18.66 -5.49 -6.96
CA PHE A 156 19.17 -4.17 -7.32
C PHE A 156 20.68 -4.15 -7.10
N ASP A 157 21.40 -3.65 -8.09
CA ASP A 157 22.85 -3.52 -8.08
C ASP A 157 23.26 -2.10 -8.46
N SER A 158 24.28 -1.56 -7.83
CA SER A 158 24.84 -0.24 -8.15
C SER A 158 26.32 -0.18 -7.83
N ASP A 159 27.07 0.55 -8.67
CA ASP A 159 28.37 1.04 -8.26
C ASP A 159 28.23 1.98 -7.08
N ILE A 160 29.18 1.94 -6.15
CA ILE A 160 29.10 2.74 -4.91
C ILE A 160 29.08 4.23 -5.20
N GLU A 161 29.80 4.68 -6.22
CA GLU A 161 29.87 6.09 -6.67
C GLU A 161 28.55 6.60 -7.26
N SER A 162 27.65 5.71 -7.64
CA SER A 162 26.32 6.01 -8.16
C SER A 162 25.21 5.86 -7.14
N ALA A 163 25.52 5.32 -5.94
CA ALA A 163 24.55 4.96 -4.90
C ALA A 163 24.18 6.16 -4.00
N ASN A 164 23.77 7.28 -4.61
CA ASN A 164 23.32 8.45 -3.85
C ASN A 164 21.97 8.22 -3.14
N PRO A 165 21.64 8.99 -2.10
CA PRO A 165 20.40 8.80 -1.31
C PRO A 165 19.12 8.76 -2.14
N ASN A 166 18.99 9.61 -3.16
CA ASN A 166 17.81 9.62 -4.05
C ASN A 166 17.69 8.31 -4.83
N LYS A 167 18.78 7.86 -5.48
CA LYS A 167 18.78 6.60 -6.22
C LYS A 167 18.46 5.43 -5.29
N LEU A 168 19.06 5.39 -4.09
CA LEU A 168 18.81 4.35 -3.10
C LEU A 168 17.35 4.34 -2.66
N TYR A 169 16.76 5.49 -2.37
CA TYR A 169 15.37 5.58 -1.95
C TYR A 169 14.41 4.98 -2.99
N TYR A 170 14.52 5.42 -4.25
CA TYR A 170 13.61 4.94 -5.29
C TYR A 170 13.88 3.49 -5.70
N SER A 171 15.13 3.07 -5.71
CA SER A 171 15.51 1.68 -6.02
C SER A 171 15.02 0.73 -4.95
N PHE A 172 15.25 1.04 -3.68
CA PHE A 172 14.80 0.20 -2.58
C PHE A 172 13.28 0.21 -2.43
N LYS A 173 12.63 1.35 -2.68
CA LYS A 173 11.17 1.42 -2.71
C LYS A 173 10.61 0.53 -3.81
N GLU A 174 11.13 0.61 -5.03
CA GLU A 174 10.70 -0.26 -6.13
C GLU A 174 10.94 -1.74 -5.77
N LEU A 175 12.17 -2.09 -5.37
CA LEU A 175 12.54 -3.45 -5.01
C LEU A 175 11.62 -4.03 -3.94
N ALA A 176 11.43 -3.30 -2.83
CA ALA A 176 10.67 -3.75 -1.67
C ALA A 176 9.17 -3.86 -1.96
N THR A 177 8.58 -2.79 -2.49
CA THR A 177 7.12 -2.76 -2.70
C THR A 177 6.67 -3.66 -3.85
N ARG A 178 7.52 -3.85 -4.89
CA ARG A 178 7.22 -4.81 -5.96
C ARG A 178 7.34 -6.23 -5.48
N ALA A 179 8.35 -6.55 -4.68
CA ALA A 179 8.52 -7.88 -4.11
C ALA A 179 7.35 -8.26 -3.21
N ASP A 180 6.96 -7.37 -2.29
CA ASP A 180 5.84 -7.56 -1.38
C ASP A 180 4.51 -7.82 -2.10
N LYS A 181 4.29 -7.13 -3.24
CA LYS A 181 3.08 -7.33 -4.05
C LYS A 181 3.09 -8.61 -4.90
N GLN A 182 4.27 -9.09 -5.26
CA GLN A 182 4.39 -10.19 -6.24
C GLN A 182 4.53 -11.57 -5.61
N ASP A 183 5.08 -11.70 -4.41
CA ASP A 183 5.34 -13.00 -3.82
C ASP A 183 4.06 -13.81 -3.57
N ASP A 184 3.07 -13.21 -2.94
CA ASP A 184 1.78 -13.86 -2.68
C ASP A 184 1.06 -14.22 -3.98
N LEU A 185 1.07 -13.30 -4.97
CA LEU A 185 0.43 -13.52 -6.26
C LEU A 185 1.10 -14.65 -7.03
N LEU A 186 2.44 -14.70 -7.04
CA LEU A 186 3.19 -15.74 -7.74
C LEU A 186 2.90 -17.12 -7.14
N VAL A 187 2.89 -17.25 -5.82
CA VAL A 187 2.62 -18.53 -5.15
C VAL A 187 1.15 -18.96 -5.33
N GLN A 188 0.22 -18.00 -5.38
CA GLN A 188 -1.19 -18.29 -5.64
C GLN A 188 -1.47 -18.69 -7.10
N ASP A 189 -0.86 -17.98 -8.06
CA ASP A 189 -1.07 -18.22 -9.48
C ASP A 189 -0.33 -19.48 -9.98
N PHE A 190 0.77 -19.86 -9.30
CA PHE A 190 1.62 -20.98 -9.71
C PHE A 190 1.88 -21.95 -8.56
N THR A 191 1.10 -23.03 -8.50
CA THR A 191 1.18 -24.07 -7.46
C THR A 191 2.51 -24.83 -7.42
N SER A 192 3.36 -24.68 -8.45
CA SER A 192 4.71 -25.21 -8.49
C SER A 192 5.71 -24.40 -7.66
N LEU A 193 5.34 -23.21 -7.22
CA LEU A 193 6.17 -22.35 -6.37
C LEU A 193 5.91 -22.61 -4.89
N GLN A 194 6.94 -22.43 -4.09
CA GLN A 194 6.89 -22.60 -2.64
C GLN A 194 7.15 -21.24 -1.97
N PRO A 195 6.33 -20.83 -0.97
CA PRO A 195 6.52 -19.59 -0.25
C PRO A 195 7.83 -19.62 0.56
N VAL A 196 8.43 -18.44 0.76
CA VAL A 196 9.63 -18.22 1.56
C VAL A 196 9.47 -16.98 2.43
N ASP A 197 10.30 -16.85 3.46
CA ASP A 197 10.35 -15.69 4.36
C ASP A 197 9.01 -15.36 5.05
N THR A 198 8.26 -16.38 5.50
CA THR A 198 6.95 -16.19 6.14
C THR A 198 7.01 -15.90 7.64
N ALA A 199 8.19 -15.97 8.26
CA ALA A 199 8.36 -15.96 9.72
C ALA A 199 8.19 -14.58 10.38
N HIS A 200 8.14 -13.49 9.61
CA HIS A 200 8.06 -12.10 10.14
C HIS A 200 6.68 -11.45 9.95
N ILE A 201 5.72 -12.22 9.47
CA ILE A 201 4.32 -11.81 9.45
C ILE A 201 3.72 -12.01 10.84
N GLU A 202 3.09 -10.98 11.38
CA GLU A 202 2.36 -11.03 12.65
C GLU A 202 0.89 -11.31 12.39
N THR A 203 0.39 -12.44 12.88
CA THR A 203 -1.05 -12.73 12.84
C THR A 203 -1.78 -11.81 13.79
N ILE A 204 -2.89 -11.22 13.34
CA ILE A 204 -3.78 -10.43 14.21
C ILE A 204 -4.84 -11.32 14.84
N PRO A 205 -5.35 -10.95 16.05
CA PRO A 205 -6.40 -11.71 16.73
C PRO A 205 -7.66 -11.84 15.87
N ASP A 206 -8.36 -12.97 15.98
CA ASP A 206 -9.60 -13.22 15.23
C ASP A 206 -10.68 -12.17 15.54
N THR A 207 -10.72 -11.66 16.77
CA THR A 207 -11.61 -10.54 17.15
C THR A 207 -11.36 -9.28 16.31
N GLU A 208 -10.10 -8.97 15.98
CA GLU A 208 -9.76 -7.85 15.09
C GLU A 208 -10.14 -8.17 13.64
N LYS A 209 -9.88 -9.39 13.16
CA LYS A 209 -10.29 -9.84 11.83
C LYS A 209 -11.79 -9.74 11.63
N GLU A 210 -12.58 -10.17 12.62
CA GLU A 210 -14.04 -10.06 12.60
C GLU A 210 -14.52 -8.61 12.50
N ILE A 211 -13.90 -7.70 13.24
CA ILE A 211 -14.22 -6.27 13.17
C ILE A 211 -13.91 -5.73 11.77
N LYS A 212 -12.73 -6.03 11.23
CA LYS A 212 -12.32 -5.60 9.89
C LYS A 212 -13.24 -6.17 8.81
N TYR A 213 -13.58 -7.45 8.90
CA TYR A 213 -14.50 -8.10 7.97
C TYR A 213 -15.90 -7.47 8.02
N LYS A 214 -16.42 -7.23 9.24
CA LYS A 214 -17.72 -6.55 9.42
C LYS A 214 -17.73 -5.19 8.75
N TYR A 215 -16.70 -4.38 8.95
CA TYR A 215 -16.63 -3.05 8.33
C TYR A 215 -16.41 -3.11 6.81
N LEU A 216 -15.66 -4.07 6.31
CA LEU A 216 -15.54 -4.33 4.87
C LEU A 216 -16.92 -4.56 4.25
N GLN A 217 -17.71 -5.47 4.81
CA GLN A 217 -19.05 -5.78 4.33
C GLN A 217 -19.99 -4.57 4.45
N GLN A 218 -19.96 -3.91 5.61
CA GLN A 218 -20.82 -2.77 5.89
C GLN A 218 -20.57 -1.60 4.92
N TRP A 219 -19.31 -1.23 4.69
CA TRP A 219 -18.98 -0.09 3.82
C TRP A 219 -19.30 -0.37 2.36
N ILE A 220 -19.10 -1.61 1.89
CA ILE A 220 -19.53 -1.98 0.54
C ILE A 220 -21.05 -1.87 0.43
N HIS A 221 -21.79 -2.44 1.38
CA HIS A 221 -23.25 -2.38 1.36
C HIS A 221 -23.78 -0.95 1.41
N GLU A 222 -23.28 -0.13 2.34
CA GLU A 222 -23.68 1.28 2.47
C GLU A 222 -23.45 2.07 1.17
N THR A 223 -22.30 1.88 0.53
CA THR A 223 -21.95 2.57 -0.71
C THR A 223 -22.81 2.09 -1.86
N MET A 224 -23.06 0.78 -1.99
CA MET A 224 -23.94 0.25 -3.06
C MET A 224 -25.39 0.76 -2.89
N THR A 225 -25.90 0.78 -1.66
CA THR A 225 -27.24 1.30 -1.37
C THR A 225 -27.35 2.81 -1.69
N LEU A 226 -26.29 3.57 -1.46
CA LEU A 226 -26.26 5.00 -1.81
C LEU A 226 -26.25 5.24 -3.33
N ILE A 227 -25.60 4.36 -4.09
CA ILE A 227 -25.47 4.47 -5.55
C ILE A 227 -26.75 4.00 -6.26
N GLU A 228 -27.44 2.99 -5.73
CA GLU A 228 -28.56 2.31 -6.37
C GLU A 228 -29.66 3.25 -6.93
N PRO A 229 -30.12 4.30 -6.21
CA PRO A 229 -31.14 5.23 -6.70
C PRO A 229 -30.61 6.29 -7.66
N LEU A 230 -29.30 6.36 -7.94
CA LEU A 230 -28.71 7.41 -8.76
C LEU A 230 -28.80 7.05 -10.25
N ASP A 231 -29.12 8.05 -11.07
CA ASP A 231 -29.04 7.93 -12.53
C ASP A 231 -27.56 7.79 -12.95
N ALA A 232 -27.21 6.63 -13.52
CA ALA A 232 -25.83 6.25 -13.84
C ALA A 232 -25.19 7.16 -14.91
N GLU A 233 -25.97 7.73 -15.83
CA GLU A 233 -25.44 8.63 -16.86
C GLU A 233 -25.29 10.06 -16.30
N LYS A 234 -26.29 10.54 -15.60
CA LYS A 234 -26.30 11.90 -15.07
C LYS A 234 -25.31 12.12 -13.94
N PHE A 235 -25.13 11.12 -13.07
CA PHE A 235 -24.27 11.21 -11.89
C PHE A 235 -23.00 10.35 -12.00
N ASN A 236 -22.54 10.04 -13.22
CA ASN A 236 -21.42 9.13 -13.44
C ASN A 236 -20.14 9.52 -12.68
N GLY A 237 -19.78 10.79 -12.64
CA GLY A 237 -18.61 11.29 -11.91
C GLY A 237 -18.77 11.18 -10.38
N GLY A 238 -19.97 11.43 -9.85
CA GLY A 238 -20.29 11.27 -8.43
C GLY A 238 -20.22 9.79 -8.01
N ILE A 239 -20.76 8.88 -8.83
CA ILE A 239 -20.68 7.44 -8.61
C ILE A 239 -19.22 6.97 -8.62
N ALA A 240 -18.43 7.42 -9.60
CA ALA A 240 -16.99 7.09 -9.64
C ALA A 240 -16.27 7.55 -8.37
N HIS A 241 -16.55 8.76 -7.90
CA HIS A 241 -15.97 9.29 -6.67
C HIS A 241 -16.32 8.43 -5.45
N LEU A 242 -17.56 8.00 -5.31
CA LEU A 242 -18.01 7.14 -4.21
C LEU A 242 -17.29 5.77 -4.25
N LEU A 243 -17.18 5.17 -5.43
CA LEU A 243 -16.52 3.87 -5.62
C LEU A 243 -15.01 3.95 -5.35
N LEU A 244 -14.34 4.98 -5.85
CA LEU A 244 -12.91 5.21 -5.57
C LEU A 244 -12.67 5.50 -4.09
N ASN A 245 -13.51 6.31 -3.46
CA ASN A 245 -13.44 6.58 -2.03
C ASN A 245 -13.61 5.29 -1.21
N LEU A 246 -14.53 4.41 -1.61
CA LEU A 246 -14.72 3.11 -0.98
C LEU A 246 -13.45 2.25 -1.09
N ALA A 247 -12.83 2.17 -2.28
CA ALA A 247 -11.60 1.43 -2.49
C ALA A 247 -10.47 1.92 -1.57
N TYR A 248 -10.21 3.22 -1.58
CA TYR A 248 -9.17 3.83 -0.74
C TYR A 248 -9.47 3.72 0.76
N ARG A 249 -10.74 3.82 1.16
CA ARG A 249 -11.16 3.66 2.55
C ARG A 249 -10.90 2.24 3.06
N ILE A 250 -11.22 1.23 2.25
CA ILE A 250 -10.96 -0.17 2.58
C ILE A 250 -9.45 -0.40 2.63
N ASP A 251 -8.71 0.00 1.60
CA ASP A 251 -7.27 -0.14 1.54
C ASP A 251 -6.58 0.50 2.77
N TYR A 252 -6.93 1.74 3.09
CA TYR A 252 -6.26 2.49 4.15
C TYR A 252 -6.66 2.02 5.56
N LEU A 253 -7.95 1.75 5.83
CA LEU A 253 -8.44 1.46 7.19
C LEU A 253 -8.47 -0.04 7.53
N ILE A 254 -8.82 -0.89 6.58
CA ILE A 254 -8.81 -2.35 6.80
C ILE A 254 -7.38 -2.89 6.70
N VAL A 255 -6.56 -2.27 5.85
CA VAL A 255 -5.18 -2.67 5.57
C VAL A 255 -5.14 -4.14 5.11
N PRO A 256 -5.85 -4.50 4.03
CA PRO A 256 -5.73 -5.83 3.47
C PRO A 256 -4.39 -6.00 2.78
N GLU A 257 -3.91 -7.25 2.70
CA GLU A 257 -2.68 -7.63 2.02
C GLU A 257 -2.96 -8.68 0.93
N GLY A 258 -1.95 -9.06 0.18
CA GLY A 258 -2.02 -10.12 -0.82
C GLY A 258 -3.14 -9.92 -1.85
N ARG A 259 -3.91 -10.95 -2.11
CA ARG A 259 -4.95 -10.95 -3.15
C ARG A 259 -6.05 -9.92 -2.92
N LEU A 260 -6.44 -9.66 -1.69
CA LEU A 260 -7.50 -8.69 -1.42
C LEU A 260 -7.03 -7.25 -1.70
N LEU A 261 -5.78 -6.93 -1.38
CA LEU A 261 -5.17 -5.66 -1.78
C LEU A 261 -5.08 -5.54 -3.31
N TYR A 262 -4.62 -6.61 -3.98
CA TYR A 262 -4.54 -6.64 -5.44
C TYR A 262 -5.90 -6.40 -6.09
N ASP A 263 -6.97 -7.04 -5.61
CA ASP A 263 -8.33 -6.86 -6.16
C ASP A 263 -8.79 -5.39 -6.04
N LEU A 264 -8.44 -4.69 -4.95
CA LEU A 264 -8.74 -3.26 -4.77
C LEU A 264 -7.89 -2.37 -5.70
N GLU A 265 -6.60 -2.64 -5.81
CA GLU A 265 -5.71 -1.88 -6.71
C GLU A 265 -6.08 -2.09 -8.18
N ASP A 266 -6.44 -3.30 -8.58
CA ASP A 266 -6.83 -3.64 -9.95
C ASP A 266 -8.12 -2.91 -10.37
N LEU A 267 -9.12 -2.82 -9.48
CA LEU A 267 -10.33 -2.08 -9.80
C LEU A 267 -10.07 -0.58 -9.96
N VAL A 268 -9.16 -0.01 -9.15
CA VAL A 268 -8.74 1.40 -9.28
C VAL A 268 -7.93 1.60 -10.56
N ALA A 269 -7.00 0.71 -10.87
CA ALA A 269 -6.19 0.77 -12.09
C ALA A 269 -7.06 0.68 -13.37
N LYS A 270 -8.08 -0.19 -13.37
CA LYS A 270 -9.04 -0.29 -14.49
C LYS A 270 -9.84 0.99 -14.68
N TYR A 271 -10.21 1.68 -13.61
CA TYR A 271 -10.88 2.98 -13.73
C TYR A 271 -9.99 4.03 -14.39
N PHE A 272 -8.72 4.13 -13.97
CA PHE A 272 -7.76 5.10 -14.52
C PHE A 272 -7.08 4.64 -15.83
N ALA A 273 -7.41 3.45 -16.33
CA ALA A 273 -6.88 2.98 -17.61
C ALA A 273 -7.21 3.98 -18.73
N LYS A 274 -6.20 4.30 -19.56
CA LYS A 274 -6.35 5.14 -20.74
C LYS A 274 -6.92 4.31 -21.90
N ASP A 275 -8.13 3.81 -21.70
CA ASP A 275 -8.94 3.13 -22.70
C ASP A 275 -10.13 4.02 -23.11
N GLU A 276 -10.82 3.66 -24.17
CA GLU A 276 -11.94 4.44 -24.74
C GLU A 276 -13.26 4.20 -23.97
N LYS A 277 -13.26 3.43 -22.87
CA LYS A 277 -14.47 3.11 -22.13
C LYS A 277 -15.05 4.32 -21.43
N PRO A 278 -16.35 4.57 -21.58
CA PRO A 278 -17.03 5.67 -20.90
C PRO A 278 -17.10 5.42 -19.38
N VAL A 279 -17.19 6.50 -18.61
CA VAL A 279 -17.23 6.45 -17.14
C VAL A 279 -18.35 5.55 -16.59
N PRO A 280 -19.59 5.55 -17.13
CA PRO A 280 -20.65 4.66 -16.66
C PRO A 280 -20.28 3.17 -16.78
N GLU A 281 -19.59 2.77 -17.84
CA GLU A 281 -19.13 1.39 -18.03
C GLU A 281 -18.04 1.02 -17.00
N LYS A 282 -17.09 1.92 -16.76
CA LYS A 282 -16.06 1.75 -15.72
C LYS A 282 -16.68 1.64 -14.33
N ASN A 283 -17.66 2.47 -14.02
CA ASN A 283 -18.42 2.40 -12.77
C ASN A 283 -19.12 1.04 -12.60
N LYS A 284 -19.78 0.55 -13.66
CA LYS A 284 -20.42 -0.76 -13.64
C LYS A 284 -19.43 -1.90 -13.37
N ALA A 285 -18.23 -1.82 -13.95
CA ALA A 285 -17.17 -2.80 -13.71
C ALA A 285 -16.66 -2.74 -12.26
N MET A 286 -16.46 -1.53 -11.69
CA MET A 286 -16.07 -1.35 -10.28
C MET A 286 -17.15 -1.89 -9.33
N MET A 287 -18.43 -1.60 -9.58
CA MET A 287 -19.55 -2.12 -8.78
C MET A 287 -19.61 -3.65 -8.81
N ALA A 288 -19.35 -4.26 -9.96
CA ALA A 288 -19.28 -5.72 -10.09
C ALA A 288 -18.11 -6.30 -9.28
N ALA A 289 -16.94 -5.68 -9.31
CA ALA A 289 -15.77 -6.08 -8.52
C ALA A 289 -16.05 -5.98 -7.01
N PHE A 290 -16.66 -4.89 -6.54
CA PHE A 290 -17.05 -4.77 -5.13
C PHE A 290 -18.08 -5.82 -4.69
N LYS A 291 -19.03 -6.16 -5.56
CA LYS A 291 -19.98 -7.27 -5.28
C LYS A 291 -19.25 -8.62 -5.13
N GLN A 292 -18.22 -8.87 -5.94
CA GLN A 292 -17.36 -10.05 -5.79
C GLN A 292 -16.58 -10.04 -4.47
N ILE A 293 -16.02 -8.89 -4.08
CA ILE A 293 -15.33 -8.74 -2.78
C ILE A 293 -16.32 -8.97 -1.62
N ALA A 294 -17.53 -8.41 -1.70
CA ALA A 294 -18.56 -8.60 -0.69
C ALA A 294 -19.07 -10.04 -0.58
N ALA A 295 -19.01 -10.81 -1.66
CA ALA A 295 -19.41 -12.22 -1.67
C ALA A 295 -18.37 -13.16 -1.02
N LYS A 296 -17.14 -12.69 -0.76
CA LYS A 296 -16.09 -13.48 -0.10
C LYS A 296 -16.48 -13.81 1.34
N THR A 297 -16.26 -15.06 1.73
CA THR A 297 -16.47 -15.53 3.10
C THR A 297 -15.35 -15.05 4.04
N ARG A 298 -15.51 -15.29 5.32
CA ARG A 298 -14.47 -15.01 6.33
C ARG A 298 -13.20 -15.80 6.03
N GLU A 299 -13.34 -17.06 5.71
CA GLU A 299 -12.27 -17.99 5.41
C GLU A 299 -11.45 -17.54 4.19
N GLU A 300 -12.09 -16.83 3.25
CA GLU A 300 -11.45 -16.28 2.07
C GLU A 300 -10.79 -14.90 2.33
N VAL A 301 -11.26 -14.15 3.33
CA VAL A 301 -10.73 -12.80 3.64
C VAL A 301 -9.68 -12.83 4.74
N PHE A 302 -9.85 -13.63 5.79
CA PHE A 302 -8.98 -13.64 6.98
C PHE A 302 -7.51 -13.92 6.71
N PRO A 303 -7.11 -14.76 5.73
CA PRO A 303 -5.70 -14.96 5.39
C PRO A 303 -4.98 -13.70 4.92
N PHE A 304 -5.72 -12.70 4.40
CA PHE A 304 -5.18 -11.43 3.93
C PHE A 304 -5.22 -10.31 4.98
N LEU A 305 -5.59 -10.64 6.23
CA LEU A 305 -5.62 -9.72 7.36
C LEU A 305 -4.54 -10.12 8.37
N PHE A 306 -3.37 -9.50 8.24
CA PHE A 306 -2.22 -9.68 9.12
C PHE A 306 -1.47 -8.35 9.30
N ARG A 307 -0.50 -8.31 10.19
CA ARG A 307 0.42 -7.18 10.36
C ARG A 307 1.80 -7.53 9.83
N SER A 308 2.46 -6.52 9.30
CA SER A 308 3.84 -6.61 8.85
C SER A 308 4.56 -5.29 9.13
N LYS A 309 5.90 -5.34 9.02
CA LYS A 309 6.73 -4.15 9.10
C LYS A 309 6.86 -3.54 7.71
N HIS A 310 6.76 -2.22 7.61
CA HIS A 310 6.96 -1.50 6.37
C HIS A 310 8.11 -0.50 6.50
N THR A 311 8.82 -0.28 5.42
CA THR A 311 9.87 0.75 5.30
C THR A 311 9.42 1.87 4.36
N PHE A 312 8.69 1.51 3.33
CA PHE A 312 8.16 2.44 2.34
C PHE A 312 6.65 2.44 2.33
N ALA A 313 6.07 3.63 2.21
CA ALA A 313 4.64 3.76 1.96
C ALA A 313 4.31 3.27 0.55
N ILE A 314 3.28 2.44 0.42
CA ILE A 314 2.72 2.04 -0.88
C ILE A 314 1.71 3.08 -1.39
N THR A 315 1.16 3.90 -0.52
CA THR A 315 0.28 5.03 -0.83
C THR A 315 1.09 6.32 -0.97
N MET A 316 0.60 7.26 -1.78
CA MET A 316 1.16 8.61 -1.85
C MET A 316 0.38 9.51 -0.89
N PRO A 317 0.97 9.91 0.24
CA PRO A 317 0.31 10.81 1.17
C PRO A 317 0.16 12.20 0.55
N GLN A 318 -1.00 12.81 0.78
CA GLN A 318 -1.27 14.17 0.37
C GLN A 318 -0.70 15.16 1.40
N THR A 319 -0.27 16.34 0.93
CA THR A 319 0.16 17.39 1.84
C THR A 319 -1.02 17.96 2.61
N GLN A 320 -0.78 18.48 3.83
CA GLN A 320 -1.80 19.18 4.60
C GLN A 320 -2.45 20.32 3.78
N LYS A 321 -1.65 21.04 2.99
CA LYS A 321 -2.17 22.10 2.10
C LYS A 321 -3.15 21.54 1.08
N THR A 322 -2.83 20.44 0.40
CA THR A 322 -3.73 19.80 -0.59
C THR A 322 -5.04 19.39 0.03
N ILE A 323 -5.00 18.82 1.25
CA ILE A 323 -6.21 18.41 1.98
C ILE A 323 -7.05 19.64 2.35
N ALA A 324 -6.42 20.69 2.89
CA ALA A 324 -7.10 21.94 3.25
C ALA A 324 -7.72 22.61 2.03
N ASP A 325 -7.00 22.72 0.92
CA ASP A 325 -7.48 23.31 -0.33
C ASP A 325 -8.68 22.52 -0.90
N THR A 326 -8.63 21.18 -0.82
CA THR A 326 -9.74 20.32 -1.25
C THR A 326 -11.00 20.54 -0.40
N ILE A 327 -10.86 20.61 0.93
CA ILE A 327 -11.97 20.89 1.85
C ILE A 327 -12.53 22.28 1.60
N TYR A 328 -11.65 23.28 1.45
CA TYR A 328 -12.05 24.65 1.18
C TYR A 328 -12.82 24.76 -0.15
N GLY A 329 -12.28 24.15 -1.22
CA GLY A 329 -12.94 24.13 -2.53
C GLY A 329 -14.32 23.44 -2.49
N ALA A 330 -14.42 22.30 -1.78
CA ALA A 330 -15.70 21.64 -1.59
C ALA A 330 -16.72 22.52 -0.84
N ASN A 331 -16.29 23.21 0.22
CA ASN A 331 -17.13 24.14 0.97
C ASN A 331 -17.60 25.33 0.11
N GLN A 332 -16.71 25.89 -0.71
CA GLN A 332 -17.08 26.98 -1.64
C GLN A 332 -18.13 26.50 -2.66
N ASN A 333 -17.94 25.33 -3.23
CA ASN A 333 -18.87 24.77 -4.21
C ASN A 333 -20.25 24.49 -3.62
N MET A 334 -20.39 24.19 -2.31
CA MET A 334 -21.68 24.01 -1.67
C MET A 334 -22.51 25.27 -1.58
N PHE A 335 -21.94 26.46 -1.75
CA PHE A 335 -22.68 27.71 -1.80
C PHE A 335 -23.33 27.99 -3.17
N TRP A 336 -22.91 27.28 -4.21
CA TRP A 336 -23.38 27.47 -5.59
C TRP A 336 -24.40 26.43 -6.04
N TYR A 337 -24.59 25.36 -5.27
CA TYR A 337 -25.56 24.29 -5.49
C TYR A 337 -26.58 24.20 -4.34
#